data_99c30f43dedae389f9124b8522fdb613
#
_entry.id   99c30f43dedae389f9124b8522fdb613
#
_cell.length_a   1.000
_cell.length_b   1.000
_cell.length_c   1.000
_cell.angle_alpha   90.00
_cell.angle_beta   90.00
_cell.angle_gamma   90.00
#
_symmetry.space_group_name_H-M   'P 1'
#
loop_
_entity.id
_entity.type
_entity.pdbx_description
1 polymer ?
#
loop_
_entity_poly.entity_id
_entity_poly.type
_entity_poly.pdbx_seq_one_letter_code
_entity_poly.pdbx_strand_id
1 'polypeptide(L)'
;MLAPARKHVLVRMPGELKRLLAEEVRRTGDSLNDVAVGILASRFAVPFDPSGRPGKEPGKSGSVLLRMPPELKDKLAARAVQRRRNVNDLIVETLTERLGKEPMATTNGKVRRSDDKVRVAIIGVGNCASSLVQGVEYYKDADPEEFVPGLMHVDLGGYHVRDIEFTAAFDVTTDKVGKDLSEAIWEHPNNTIKFSDVPKTGVTVHRGMTHDGLGKYLSEVVEKAPGETDDVVGILKETNTDVVINYLPVGSEEATKWYTEQILRAGCAMVNCMPVFIARENYWQRRFEEAGVPIIGDDIKSQVGATITHRVLASIFRDRGVRLDRTFQLNFGGNSDFMNMLERDRLESKKISKTNSVKSVLPYELPDTDIHVGPSDYVPWLEDRKWAYIRLEGTSFGDVPLNAELKIEVWDSPNSAGVVIDAVRLTKLALNNGVSGALAGPSSYLMKSPPVQHNDDEARDLTEEFIRKHPRKQVKESAKA
;
A
#
# COMPACT_ATOMS: atom_id res chain seq x y z
N MET A 1 12.37 23.72 -20.86
CA MET A 1 12.28 22.68 -21.92
C MET A 1 10.88 22.74 -22.52
N LEU A 2 10.74 22.85 -23.85
CA LEU A 2 9.44 22.80 -24.50
C LEU A 2 8.85 21.40 -24.33
N ALA A 3 7.60 21.30 -23.84
CA ALA A 3 6.90 20.03 -23.72
C ALA A 3 6.89 19.30 -25.09
N PRO A 4 7.13 17.98 -25.13
CA PRO A 4 7.15 17.22 -26.39
C PRO A 4 5.81 17.36 -27.11
N ALA A 5 5.86 17.54 -28.44
CA ALA A 5 4.67 17.74 -29.26
C ALA A 5 3.73 16.54 -29.16
N ARG A 6 2.48 16.77 -28.70
CA ARG A 6 1.47 15.71 -28.56
C ARG A 6 1.11 15.12 -29.92
N LYS A 7 1.05 13.78 -30.00
CA LYS A 7 0.60 13.07 -31.23
C LYS A 7 -0.91 12.89 -31.23
N HIS A 8 -1.50 12.83 -32.42
CA HIS A 8 -2.94 12.69 -32.60
C HIS A 8 -3.32 11.26 -32.98
N VAL A 9 -4.44 10.79 -32.43
CA VAL A 9 -5.08 9.52 -32.81
C VAL A 9 -6.57 9.76 -32.94
N LEU A 10 -7.11 9.46 -34.14
CA LEU A 10 -8.54 9.52 -34.36
C LEU A 10 -9.18 8.20 -33.96
N VAL A 11 -10.08 8.24 -32.97
CA VAL A 11 -10.72 7.07 -32.39
C VAL A 11 -12.20 7.06 -32.79
N ARG A 12 -12.65 6.00 -33.44
CA ARG A 12 -14.09 5.74 -33.65
C ARG A 12 -14.66 5.15 -32.37
N MET A 13 -15.60 5.83 -31.75
CA MET A 13 -16.18 5.44 -30.50
C MET A 13 -17.65 5.04 -30.62
N PRO A 14 -18.06 3.90 -30.04
CA PRO A 14 -19.48 3.56 -29.90
C PRO A 14 -20.25 4.65 -29.16
N GLY A 15 -21.55 4.78 -29.48
CA GLY A 15 -22.40 5.81 -28.88
C GLY A 15 -22.49 5.72 -27.36
N GLU A 16 -22.51 4.51 -26.81
CA GLU A 16 -22.51 4.26 -25.39
C GLU A 16 -21.22 4.73 -24.70
N LEU A 17 -20.04 4.43 -25.27
CA LEU A 17 -18.76 4.90 -24.74
C LEU A 17 -18.70 6.43 -24.75
N LYS A 18 -19.26 7.09 -25.74
CA LYS A 18 -19.35 8.56 -25.76
C LYS A 18 -20.24 9.10 -24.65
N ARG A 19 -21.38 8.43 -24.36
CA ARG A 19 -22.26 8.79 -23.24
C ARG A 19 -21.52 8.70 -21.92
N LEU A 20 -20.80 7.60 -21.68
CA LEU A 20 -19.99 7.38 -20.48
C LEU A 20 -18.87 8.43 -20.34
N LEU A 21 -18.18 8.76 -21.44
CA LEU A 21 -17.18 9.84 -21.45
C LEU A 21 -17.79 11.21 -21.15
N ALA A 22 -18.98 11.51 -21.69
CA ALA A 22 -19.68 12.76 -21.43
C ALA A 22 -20.13 12.87 -19.96
N GLU A 23 -20.56 11.78 -19.35
CA GLU A 23 -20.89 11.72 -17.93
C GLU A 23 -19.65 11.97 -17.07
N GLU A 24 -18.53 11.37 -17.42
CA GLU A 24 -17.27 11.57 -16.71
C GLU A 24 -16.73 13.00 -16.85
N VAL A 25 -16.83 13.59 -18.04
CA VAL A 25 -16.52 15.02 -18.29
C VAL A 25 -17.37 15.94 -17.42
N ARG A 26 -18.68 15.67 -17.29
CA ARG A 26 -19.55 16.44 -16.39
C ARG A 26 -19.18 16.26 -14.91
N ARG A 27 -18.76 15.07 -14.52
CA ARG A 27 -18.36 14.73 -13.17
C ARG A 27 -17.04 15.38 -12.75
N THR A 28 -16.02 15.33 -13.63
CA THR A 28 -14.65 15.82 -13.31
C THR A 28 -14.45 17.30 -13.65
N GLY A 29 -15.22 17.84 -14.58
CA GLY A 29 -15.00 19.18 -15.16
C GLY A 29 -13.85 19.24 -16.16
N ASP A 30 -13.16 18.13 -16.39
CA ASP A 30 -12.02 18.03 -17.31
C ASP A 30 -12.47 17.96 -18.78
N SER A 31 -11.55 18.24 -19.73
CA SER A 31 -11.85 18.05 -21.14
C SER A 31 -11.98 16.56 -21.50
N LEU A 32 -12.80 16.23 -22.50
CA LEU A 32 -12.93 14.85 -23.00
C LEU A 32 -11.56 14.22 -23.32
N ASN A 33 -10.64 15.01 -23.88
CA ASN A 33 -9.29 14.56 -24.16
C ASN A 33 -8.54 14.21 -22.87
N ASP A 34 -8.62 15.04 -21.84
CA ASP A 34 -7.88 14.82 -20.60
C ASP A 34 -8.43 13.62 -19.83
N VAL A 35 -9.76 13.43 -19.83
CA VAL A 35 -10.40 12.22 -19.28
C VAL A 35 -9.95 10.97 -20.03
N ALA A 36 -10.11 10.94 -21.36
CA ALA A 36 -9.81 9.75 -22.16
C ALA A 36 -8.30 9.42 -22.16
N VAL A 37 -7.45 10.42 -22.34
CA VAL A 37 -5.99 10.22 -22.37
C VAL A 37 -5.46 9.93 -20.97
N GLY A 38 -6.01 10.51 -19.91
CA GLY A 38 -5.68 10.19 -18.52
C GLY A 38 -5.94 8.73 -18.16
N ILE A 39 -7.09 8.18 -18.58
CA ILE A 39 -7.42 6.76 -18.42
C ILE A 39 -6.40 5.86 -19.15
N LEU A 40 -6.10 6.18 -20.40
CA LEU A 40 -5.13 5.42 -21.20
C LEU A 40 -3.71 5.54 -20.61
N ALA A 41 -3.28 6.73 -20.23
CA ALA A 41 -1.97 6.99 -19.65
C ALA A 41 -1.78 6.21 -18.34
N SER A 42 -2.79 6.20 -17.47
CA SER A 42 -2.81 5.39 -16.25
C SER A 42 -2.67 3.90 -16.54
N ARG A 43 -3.42 3.39 -17.53
CA ARG A 43 -3.39 1.96 -17.92
C ARG A 43 -2.05 1.50 -18.48
N PHE A 44 -1.32 2.39 -19.14
CA PHE A 44 -0.04 2.09 -19.79
C PHE A 44 1.17 2.66 -19.06
N ALA A 45 0.99 3.12 -17.81
CA ALA A 45 2.03 3.71 -16.96
C ALA A 45 2.86 4.77 -17.70
N VAL A 46 2.17 5.76 -18.27
CA VAL A 46 2.78 6.90 -18.97
C VAL A 46 2.43 8.19 -18.22
N PRO A 47 3.39 9.03 -17.82
CA PRO A 47 3.12 10.32 -17.22
C PRO A 47 2.24 11.18 -18.15
N PHE A 48 1.17 11.75 -17.61
CA PHE A 48 0.26 12.61 -18.33
C PHE A 48 -0.12 13.81 -17.49
N ASP A 49 0.12 15.00 -18.03
CA ASP A 49 -0.29 16.28 -17.45
C ASP A 49 -1.53 16.80 -18.18
N PRO A 50 -2.70 16.89 -17.51
CA PRO A 50 -3.93 17.40 -18.11
C PRO A 50 -3.77 18.83 -18.66
N SER A 51 -4.54 19.17 -19.70
CA SER A 51 -4.45 20.49 -20.30
C SER A 51 -5.06 21.63 -19.46
N GLY A 52 -5.80 21.28 -18.41
CA GLY A 52 -6.52 22.24 -17.55
C GLY A 52 -7.63 23.01 -18.27
N ARG A 53 -8.05 22.59 -19.44
CA ARG A 53 -9.13 23.23 -20.21
C ARG A 53 -10.49 22.74 -19.73
N PRO A 54 -11.48 23.64 -19.57
CA PRO A 54 -12.82 23.22 -19.16
C PRO A 54 -13.45 22.26 -20.17
N GLY A 55 -14.17 21.26 -19.66
CA GLY A 55 -14.83 20.25 -20.44
C GLY A 55 -15.87 20.82 -21.40
N LYS A 56 -15.83 20.35 -22.66
CA LYS A 56 -16.91 20.54 -23.62
C LYS A 56 -17.53 19.19 -23.92
N GLU A 57 -18.85 19.13 -24.01
CA GLU A 57 -19.56 17.91 -24.39
C GLU A 57 -19.07 17.36 -25.76
N PRO A 58 -18.99 16.01 -25.88
CA PRO A 58 -18.60 15.39 -27.14
C PRO A 58 -19.57 15.72 -28.26
N GLY A 59 -19.06 16.16 -29.42
CA GLY A 59 -19.86 16.43 -30.60
C GLY A 59 -20.56 15.18 -31.16
N LYS A 60 -21.55 15.37 -32.04
CA LYS A 60 -22.33 14.29 -32.70
C LYS A 60 -21.51 13.38 -33.60
N SER A 61 -20.26 13.72 -33.96
CA SER A 61 -19.38 12.92 -34.83
C SER A 61 -19.12 11.51 -34.26
N GLY A 62 -19.08 10.49 -35.15
CA GLY A 62 -18.75 9.09 -34.79
C GLY A 62 -17.30 8.89 -34.29
N SER A 63 -16.44 9.89 -34.41
CA SER A 63 -15.02 9.81 -34.08
C SER A 63 -14.56 10.94 -33.16
N VAL A 64 -13.60 10.68 -32.32
CA VAL A 64 -12.96 11.63 -31.39
C VAL A 64 -11.48 11.68 -31.68
N LEU A 65 -10.89 12.87 -31.74
CA LEU A 65 -9.46 13.08 -31.90
C LEU A 65 -8.80 13.19 -30.53
N LEU A 66 -8.04 12.18 -30.16
CA LEU A 66 -7.25 12.18 -28.90
C LEU A 66 -5.84 12.71 -29.15
N ARG A 67 -5.40 13.63 -28.30
CA ARG A 67 -4.05 14.23 -28.31
C ARG A 67 -3.28 13.70 -27.11
N MET A 68 -2.35 12.79 -27.34
CA MET A 68 -1.66 12.05 -26.29
C MET A 68 -0.13 12.19 -26.37
N PRO A 69 0.59 11.90 -25.29
CA PRO A 69 2.05 11.82 -25.31
C PRO A 69 2.54 10.80 -26.34
N PRO A 70 3.67 11.07 -27.03
CA PRO A 70 4.26 10.14 -28.00
C PRO A 70 4.48 8.74 -27.42
N GLU A 71 5.02 8.64 -26.22
CA GLU A 71 5.25 7.39 -25.50
C GLU A 71 3.97 6.55 -25.33
N LEU A 72 2.86 7.18 -24.96
CA LEU A 72 1.58 6.48 -24.83
C LEU A 72 1.11 5.90 -26.17
N LYS A 73 1.27 6.66 -27.26
CA LYS A 73 0.94 6.18 -28.60
C LYS A 73 1.77 4.97 -28.99
N ASP A 74 3.06 5.00 -28.69
CA ASP A 74 4.00 3.92 -29.02
C ASP A 74 3.70 2.65 -28.19
N LYS A 75 3.41 2.78 -26.90
CA LYS A 75 2.95 1.67 -26.03
C LYS A 75 1.62 1.07 -26.50
N LEU A 76 0.65 1.89 -26.87
CA LEU A 76 -0.62 1.43 -27.47
C LEU A 76 -0.40 0.65 -28.76
N ALA A 77 0.47 1.13 -29.64
CA ALA A 77 0.80 0.45 -30.88
C ALA A 77 1.49 -0.90 -30.65
N ALA A 78 2.49 -0.94 -29.75
CA ALA A 78 3.18 -2.17 -29.36
C ALA A 78 2.21 -3.21 -28.76
N ARG A 79 1.31 -2.78 -27.88
CA ARG A 79 0.33 -3.66 -27.25
C ARG A 79 -0.74 -4.17 -28.23
N ALA A 80 -1.15 -3.34 -29.19
CA ALA A 80 -2.06 -3.73 -30.23
C ALA A 80 -1.47 -4.84 -31.13
N VAL A 81 -0.20 -4.69 -31.52
CA VAL A 81 0.53 -5.73 -32.27
C VAL A 81 0.62 -7.03 -31.46
N GLN A 82 1.00 -6.95 -30.18
CA GLN A 82 1.10 -8.12 -29.30
C GLN A 82 -0.23 -8.88 -29.16
N ARG A 83 -1.37 -8.15 -29.12
CA ARG A 83 -2.71 -8.73 -29.02
C ARG A 83 -3.36 -9.04 -30.39
N ARG A 84 -2.67 -8.84 -31.50
CA ARG A 84 -3.19 -8.99 -32.87
C ARG A 84 -4.48 -8.21 -33.11
N ARG A 85 -4.56 -6.97 -32.58
CA ARG A 85 -5.70 -6.06 -32.71
C ARG A 85 -5.25 -4.72 -33.31
N ASN A 86 -6.18 -3.90 -33.77
CA ASN A 86 -5.86 -2.53 -34.16
C ASN A 86 -5.85 -1.60 -32.90
N VAL A 87 -5.16 -0.47 -33.00
CA VAL A 87 -5.02 0.51 -31.92
C VAL A 87 -6.37 1.10 -31.48
N ASN A 88 -7.28 1.31 -32.42
CA ASN A 88 -8.62 1.84 -32.13
C ASN A 88 -9.41 0.90 -31.21
N ASP A 89 -9.41 -0.40 -31.53
CA ASP A 89 -10.14 -1.40 -30.74
C ASP A 89 -9.56 -1.52 -29.33
N LEU A 90 -8.23 -1.46 -29.19
CA LEU A 90 -7.57 -1.47 -27.89
C LEU A 90 -7.92 -0.23 -27.06
N ILE A 91 -7.99 0.95 -27.67
CA ILE A 91 -8.41 2.19 -27.01
C ILE A 91 -9.87 2.09 -26.56
N VAL A 92 -10.77 1.68 -27.46
CA VAL A 92 -12.20 1.52 -27.16
C VAL A 92 -12.42 0.50 -26.06
N GLU A 93 -11.77 -0.66 -26.13
CA GLU A 93 -11.81 -1.70 -25.07
C GLU A 93 -11.38 -1.13 -23.73
N THR A 94 -10.20 -0.48 -23.66
CA THR A 94 -9.65 0.07 -22.42
C THR A 94 -10.55 1.14 -21.81
N LEU A 95 -11.09 2.04 -22.64
CA LEU A 95 -12.01 3.08 -22.17
C LEU A 95 -13.35 2.49 -21.73
N THR A 96 -13.87 1.50 -22.46
CA THR A 96 -15.12 0.82 -22.09
C THR A 96 -14.98 0.01 -20.81
N GLU A 97 -13.88 -0.71 -20.64
CA GLU A 97 -13.58 -1.43 -19.39
C GLU A 97 -13.53 -0.48 -18.19
N ARG A 98 -13.03 0.73 -18.38
CA ARG A 98 -12.89 1.71 -17.29
C ARG A 98 -14.19 2.47 -17.01
N LEU A 99 -14.90 2.90 -18.04
CA LEU A 99 -16.08 3.75 -17.94
C LEU A 99 -17.40 2.97 -17.92
N GLY A 100 -17.41 1.75 -18.46
CA GLY A 100 -18.59 0.86 -18.47
C GLY A 100 -18.78 0.10 -17.16
N LYS A 101 -17.82 0.16 -16.23
CA LYS A 101 -18.06 -0.20 -14.85
C LYS A 101 -19.00 0.87 -14.28
N GLU A 102 -20.14 0.45 -13.74
CA GLU A 102 -21.12 1.36 -13.15
C GLU A 102 -20.44 2.48 -12.34
N PRO A 103 -20.88 3.74 -12.50
CA PRO A 103 -20.41 4.81 -11.64
C PRO A 103 -20.63 4.33 -10.22
N MET A 104 -19.61 4.44 -9.37
CA MET A 104 -19.77 4.20 -7.94
C MET A 104 -21.03 4.96 -7.55
N ALA A 105 -22.11 4.23 -7.21
CA ALA A 105 -23.27 4.87 -6.68
C ALA A 105 -22.79 5.70 -5.49
N THR A 106 -22.86 7.02 -5.63
CA THR A 106 -22.79 7.92 -4.50
C THR A 106 -24.05 7.63 -3.69
N THR A 107 -24.02 6.54 -2.95
CA THR A 107 -25.00 6.31 -1.91
C THR A 107 -24.74 7.38 -0.87
N ASN A 108 -25.56 8.42 -0.88
CA ASN A 108 -25.80 9.32 0.24
C ASN A 108 -26.39 8.59 1.46
N GLY A 109 -26.20 7.30 1.55
CA GLY A 109 -26.34 6.48 2.72
C GLY A 109 -24.97 6.30 3.35
N LYS A 110 -24.62 7.13 4.33
CA LYS A 110 -23.52 6.82 5.25
C LYS A 110 -23.73 5.38 5.72
N VAL A 111 -22.88 4.47 5.28
CA VAL A 111 -22.82 3.12 5.87
C VAL A 111 -22.65 3.35 7.36
N ARG A 112 -23.66 3.00 8.15
CA ARG A 112 -23.61 3.20 9.60
C ARG A 112 -22.71 2.10 10.15
N ARG A 113 -21.42 2.40 10.25
CA ARG A 113 -20.43 1.49 10.80
C ARG A 113 -20.55 1.49 12.32
N SER A 114 -20.48 0.32 12.89
CA SER A 114 -20.42 0.17 14.33
C SER A 114 -19.08 0.72 14.86
N ASP A 115 -19.15 1.46 15.98
CA ASP A 115 -17.99 2.05 16.64
C ASP A 115 -17.35 1.08 17.66
N ASP A 116 -17.88 -0.14 17.81
CA ASP A 116 -17.50 -1.10 18.85
C ASP A 116 -16.18 -1.83 18.54
N LYS A 117 -15.95 -2.17 17.27
CA LYS A 117 -14.80 -2.95 16.81
C LYS A 117 -14.08 -2.30 15.62
N VAL A 118 -12.84 -2.71 15.40
CA VAL A 118 -12.05 -2.45 14.20
C VAL A 118 -12.10 -3.70 13.33
N ARG A 119 -13.01 -3.75 12.37
CA ARG A 119 -13.20 -4.91 11.48
C ARG A 119 -12.19 -4.89 10.34
N VAL A 120 -11.35 -5.90 10.31
CA VAL A 120 -10.16 -5.94 9.45
C VAL A 120 -10.21 -7.10 8.48
N ALA A 121 -10.01 -6.83 7.19
CA ALA A 121 -9.73 -7.86 6.20
C ALA A 121 -8.24 -7.87 5.82
N ILE A 122 -7.74 -9.03 5.47
CA ILE A 122 -6.32 -9.26 5.11
C ILE A 122 -6.24 -9.74 3.66
N ILE A 123 -5.39 -9.09 2.85
CA ILE A 123 -5.01 -9.54 1.52
C ILE A 123 -3.57 -10.04 1.59
N GLY A 124 -3.37 -11.35 1.41
CA GLY A 124 -2.08 -12.03 1.57
C GLY A 124 -1.90 -12.58 2.99
N VAL A 125 -2.14 -13.90 3.16
CA VAL A 125 -2.04 -14.61 4.44
C VAL A 125 -0.63 -15.20 4.59
N GLY A 126 0.39 -14.32 4.56
CA GLY A 126 1.79 -14.65 4.73
C GLY A 126 2.27 -14.52 6.20
N ASN A 127 3.59 -14.48 6.40
CA ASN A 127 4.22 -14.32 7.72
C ASN A 127 3.73 -13.07 8.47
N CYS A 128 3.57 -11.93 7.76
CA CYS A 128 3.08 -10.70 8.37
C CYS A 128 1.63 -10.85 8.89
N ALA A 129 0.77 -11.54 8.15
CA ALA A 129 -0.58 -11.85 8.58
C ALA A 129 -0.56 -12.81 9.78
N SER A 130 0.30 -13.84 9.76
CA SER A 130 0.48 -14.75 10.89
C SER A 130 0.86 -14.00 12.16
N SER A 131 1.89 -13.15 12.09
CA SER A 131 2.33 -12.36 13.24
C SER A 131 1.28 -11.36 13.73
N LEU A 132 0.50 -10.75 12.82
CA LEU A 132 -0.57 -9.83 13.19
C LEU A 132 -1.71 -10.56 13.93
N VAL A 133 -2.15 -11.71 13.40
CA VAL A 133 -3.25 -12.48 14.00
C VAL A 133 -2.83 -13.03 15.37
N GLN A 134 -1.62 -13.57 15.48
CA GLN A 134 -1.04 -13.97 16.75
C GLN A 134 -0.94 -12.79 17.73
N GLY A 135 -0.49 -11.61 17.25
CA GLY A 135 -0.31 -10.41 18.06
C GLY A 135 -1.61 -9.90 18.65
N VAL A 136 -2.70 -9.87 17.89
CA VAL A 136 -4.02 -9.47 18.40
C VAL A 136 -4.48 -10.40 19.52
N GLU A 137 -4.28 -11.72 19.39
CA GLU A 137 -4.61 -12.68 20.42
C GLU A 137 -3.69 -12.54 21.65
N TYR A 138 -2.39 -12.38 21.42
CA TYR A 138 -1.39 -12.29 22.51
C TYR A 138 -1.59 -11.05 23.39
N TYR A 139 -1.91 -9.91 22.79
CA TYR A 139 -2.06 -8.63 23.48
C TYR A 139 -3.51 -8.26 23.84
N LYS A 140 -4.46 -9.16 23.69
CA LYS A 140 -5.89 -8.86 23.96
C LYS A 140 -6.17 -8.42 25.39
N ASP A 141 -5.37 -8.88 26.34
CA ASP A 141 -5.51 -8.59 27.78
C ASP A 141 -4.42 -7.64 28.29
N ALA A 142 -3.67 -6.97 27.39
CA ALA A 142 -2.64 -6.00 27.78
C ALA A 142 -3.25 -4.84 28.58
N ASP A 143 -2.55 -4.39 29.63
CA ASP A 143 -2.99 -3.26 30.46
C ASP A 143 -2.54 -1.93 29.82
N PRO A 144 -3.45 -1.00 29.52
CA PRO A 144 -3.11 0.31 28.98
C PRO A 144 -2.23 1.19 29.89
N GLU A 145 -2.25 0.94 31.19
CA GLU A 145 -1.46 1.70 32.17
C GLU A 145 -0.03 1.15 32.33
N GLU A 146 0.29 0.01 31.70
CA GLU A 146 1.61 -0.62 31.77
C GLU A 146 2.40 -0.43 30.46
N PHE A 147 3.74 -0.41 30.58
CA PHE A 147 4.61 -0.54 29.42
C PHE A 147 4.58 -1.97 28.89
N VAL A 148 3.98 -2.17 27.71
CA VAL A 148 3.85 -3.48 27.08
C VAL A 148 4.85 -3.58 25.91
N PRO A 149 5.88 -4.43 26.03
CA PRO A 149 6.85 -4.61 24.96
C PRO A 149 6.17 -5.06 23.67
N GLY A 150 6.53 -4.43 22.54
CA GLY A 150 5.98 -4.76 21.22
C GLY A 150 4.76 -3.94 20.79
N LEU A 151 4.16 -3.17 21.70
CA LEU A 151 3.08 -2.22 21.36
C LEU A 151 3.55 -0.78 21.57
N MET A 152 3.26 0.09 20.60
CA MET A 152 3.42 1.54 20.76
C MET A 152 2.26 2.11 21.59
N HIS A 153 1.05 1.59 21.37
CA HIS A 153 -0.17 1.93 22.09
C HIS A 153 -0.96 0.68 22.44
N VAL A 154 -1.26 0.43 23.70
CA VAL A 154 -2.21 -0.62 24.11
C VAL A 154 -3.63 -0.19 23.79
N ASP A 155 -4.01 1.03 24.23
CA ASP A 155 -5.22 1.72 23.78
C ASP A 155 -4.84 2.90 22.88
N LEU A 156 -5.46 3.00 21.72
CA LEU A 156 -5.23 4.06 20.76
C LEU A 156 -6.53 4.82 20.50
N GLY A 157 -6.67 5.97 21.15
CA GLY A 157 -7.81 6.84 20.98
C GLY A 157 -9.16 6.20 21.35
N GLY A 158 -9.15 5.25 22.29
CA GLY A 158 -10.32 4.50 22.76
C GLY A 158 -10.51 3.15 22.04
N TYR A 159 -9.58 2.72 21.21
CA TYR A 159 -9.53 1.36 20.66
C TYR A 159 -8.36 0.58 21.26
N HIS A 160 -8.68 -0.42 22.09
CA HIS A 160 -7.73 -1.39 22.60
C HIS A 160 -7.36 -2.41 21.50
N VAL A 161 -6.22 -3.12 21.64
CA VAL A 161 -5.83 -4.19 20.71
C VAL A 161 -6.92 -5.25 20.56
N ARG A 162 -7.61 -5.63 21.63
CA ARG A 162 -8.76 -6.57 21.64
C ARG A 162 -9.97 -6.12 20.81
N ASP A 163 -10.01 -4.87 20.40
CA ASP A 163 -11.11 -4.37 19.56
C ASP A 163 -10.89 -4.65 18.07
N ILE A 164 -9.73 -5.15 17.70
CA ILE A 164 -9.45 -5.62 16.33
C ILE A 164 -10.13 -6.98 16.14
N GLU A 165 -10.94 -7.08 15.11
CA GLU A 165 -11.66 -8.29 14.70
C GLU A 165 -11.37 -8.59 13.23
N PHE A 166 -10.86 -9.79 12.93
CA PHE A 166 -10.65 -10.21 11.56
C PHE A 166 -11.99 -10.67 10.97
N THR A 167 -12.32 -10.18 9.76
CA THR A 167 -13.64 -10.40 9.16
C THR A 167 -13.57 -11.09 7.81
N ALA A 168 -12.47 -10.96 7.08
CA ALA A 168 -12.23 -11.63 5.81
C ALA A 168 -10.72 -11.79 5.57
N ALA A 169 -10.35 -12.78 4.79
CA ALA A 169 -8.98 -12.99 4.35
C ALA A 169 -8.94 -13.48 2.91
N PHE A 170 -7.92 -13.08 2.14
CA PHE A 170 -7.74 -13.45 0.75
C PHE A 170 -6.31 -13.93 0.52
N ASP A 171 -6.16 -15.09 -0.10
CA ASP A 171 -4.87 -15.64 -0.52
C ASP A 171 -5.02 -16.37 -1.85
N VAL A 172 -3.91 -16.80 -2.43
CA VAL A 172 -3.91 -17.52 -3.72
C VAL A 172 -3.35 -18.94 -3.60
N THR A 173 -2.86 -19.32 -2.42
CA THR A 173 -2.17 -20.58 -2.17
C THR A 173 -3.16 -21.71 -1.91
N THR A 174 -2.97 -22.84 -2.60
CA THR A 174 -3.81 -24.04 -2.43
C THR A 174 -3.90 -24.50 -0.97
N ASP A 175 -2.79 -24.39 -0.23
CA ASP A 175 -2.73 -24.81 1.16
C ASP A 175 -3.55 -23.95 2.12
N LYS A 176 -3.92 -22.71 1.71
CA LYS A 176 -4.58 -21.71 2.56
C LYS A 176 -6.04 -21.45 2.19
N VAL A 177 -6.34 -21.41 0.88
CA VAL A 177 -7.70 -21.11 0.40
C VAL A 177 -8.69 -22.17 0.89
N GLY A 178 -9.80 -21.72 1.47
CA GLY A 178 -10.84 -22.56 2.05
C GLY A 178 -10.61 -22.95 3.52
N LYS A 179 -9.43 -22.70 4.09
CA LYS A 179 -9.16 -22.94 5.53
C LYS A 179 -9.62 -21.76 6.40
N ASP A 180 -9.80 -22.03 7.70
CA ASP A 180 -9.94 -20.98 8.69
C ASP A 180 -8.63 -20.19 8.80
N LEU A 181 -8.72 -18.88 9.01
CA LEU A 181 -7.56 -17.99 9.13
C LEU A 181 -6.59 -18.46 10.23
N SER A 182 -7.10 -19.01 11.34
CA SER A 182 -6.27 -19.56 12.43
C SER A 182 -5.42 -20.76 12.02
N GLU A 183 -5.82 -21.48 10.99
CA GLU A 183 -5.09 -22.61 10.40
C GLU A 183 -4.17 -22.12 9.28
N ALA A 184 -4.70 -21.29 8.39
CA ALA A 184 -4.00 -20.77 7.20
C ALA A 184 -2.73 -19.99 7.53
N ILE A 185 -2.66 -19.31 8.67
CA ILE A 185 -1.48 -18.55 9.10
C ILE A 185 -0.26 -19.44 9.39
N TRP A 186 -0.43 -20.76 9.50
CA TRP A 186 0.64 -21.74 9.74
C TRP A 186 1.04 -22.51 8.48
N GLU A 187 0.25 -22.39 7.43
CA GLU A 187 0.48 -23.13 6.21
C GLU A 187 1.67 -22.60 5.40
N HIS A 188 2.30 -23.51 4.69
CA HIS A 188 3.40 -23.17 3.78
C HIS A 188 3.04 -22.04 2.80
N PRO A 189 3.95 -21.11 2.52
CA PRO A 189 5.37 -21.03 2.88
C PRO A 189 5.64 -20.21 4.16
N ASN A 190 4.67 -20.05 5.06
CA ASN A 190 4.87 -19.30 6.30
C ASN A 190 5.89 -19.99 7.20
N ASN A 191 6.83 -19.23 7.72
CA ASN A 191 7.91 -19.72 8.58
C ASN A 191 8.25 -18.75 9.72
N THR A 192 7.31 -17.86 10.08
CA THR A 192 7.48 -16.97 11.23
C THR A 192 7.36 -17.73 12.56
N ILE A 193 7.95 -17.17 13.60
CA ILE A 193 7.92 -17.77 14.94
C ILE A 193 6.49 -17.84 15.50
N LYS A 194 6.16 -18.94 16.16
CA LYS A 194 4.95 -19.07 16.94
C LYS A 194 5.16 -18.52 18.35
N PHE A 195 4.41 -17.49 18.72
CA PHE A 195 4.44 -16.89 20.06
C PHE A 195 3.06 -16.82 20.73
N SER A 196 1.99 -17.19 20.02
CA SER A 196 0.64 -17.31 20.57
C SER A 196 -0.13 -18.43 19.88
N ASP A 197 -0.97 -19.13 20.65
CA ASP A 197 -2.00 -20.00 20.10
C ASP A 197 -3.20 -19.14 19.68
N VAL A 198 -3.65 -19.32 18.44
CA VAL A 198 -4.81 -18.59 17.90
C VAL A 198 -6.01 -19.51 17.90
N PRO A 199 -7.09 -19.17 18.64
CA PRO A 199 -8.32 -19.94 18.59
C PRO A 199 -8.97 -19.82 17.21
N LYS A 200 -9.89 -20.76 16.89
CA LYS A 200 -10.62 -20.72 15.62
C LYS A 200 -11.31 -19.38 15.43
N THR A 201 -10.99 -18.70 14.31
CA THR A 201 -11.48 -17.35 14.03
C THR A 201 -12.87 -17.34 13.39
N GLY A 202 -13.27 -18.42 12.72
CA GLY A 202 -14.48 -18.46 11.88
C GLY A 202 -14.34 -17.71 10.56
N VAL A 203 -13.15 -17.19 10.24
CA VAL A 203 -12.85 -16.46 9.01
C VAL A 203 -12.27 -17.40 7.98
N THR A 204 -13.00 -17.64 6.90
CA THR A 204 -12.51 -18.45 5.78
C THR A 204 -11.57 -17.63 4.91
N VAL A 205 -10.44 -18.22 4.49
CA VAL A 205 -9.54 -17.62 3.50
C VAL A 205 -10.13 -17.83 2.10
N HIS A 206 -10.46 -16.72 1.44
CA HIS A 206 -11.04 -16.68 0.11
C HIS A 206 -9.97 -16.68 -1.00
N ARG A 207 -10.35 -17.16 -2.20
CA ARG A 207 -9.49 -17.15 -3.39
C ARG A 207 -9.29 -15.71 -3.89
N GLY A 208 -8.05 -15.22 -3.79
CA GLY A 208 -7.65 -13.89 -4.21
C GLY A 208 -7.25 -13.78 -5.69
N MET A 209 -6.85 -12.57 -6.11
CA MET A 209 -6.44 -12.24 -7.47
C MET A 209 -4.92 -12.40 -7.69
N THR A 210 -4.53 -12.84 -8.89
CA THR A 210 -3.13 -13.09 -9.30
C THR A 210 -2.79 -12.38 -10.61
N HIS A 211 -2.91 -11.03 -10.67
CA HIS A 211 -2.62 -10.29 -11.91
C HIS A 211 -1.15 -10.32 -12.32
N ASP A 212 -0.23 -10.16 -11.37
CA ASP A 212 1.21 -10.12 -11.63
C ASP A 212 1.85 -11.52 -11.60
N GLY A 213 1.05 -12.54 -11.27
CA GLY A 213 1.57 -13.88 -10.99
C GLY A 213 2.42 -13.94 -9.72
N LEU A 214 2.99 -15.10 -9.45
CA LEU A 214 3.83 -15.34 -8.28
C LEU A 214 5.30 -14.92 -8.48
N GLY A 215 5.70 -14.65 -9.74
CA GLY A 215 7.11 -14.48 -10.08
C GLY A 215 7.86 -15.83 -10.16
N LYS A 216 9.14 -15.73 -10.53
CA LYS A 216 9.95 -16.94 -10.83
C LYS A 216 10.12 -17.84 -9.61
N TYR A 217 10.59 -17.29 -8.51
CA TYR A 217 10.98 -18.07 -7.34
C TYR A 217 9.80 -18.50 -6.46
N LEU A 218 8.81 -17.65 -6.25
CA LEU A 218 7.64 -18.03 -5.48
C LEU A 218 6.79 -19.10 -6.19
N SER A 219 6.79 -19.12 -7.52
CA SER A 219 6.08 -20.16 -8.28
C SER A 219 6.68 -21.58 -8.14
N GLU A 220 7.92 -21.67 -7.63
CA GLU A 220 8.57 -22.97 -7.35
C GLU A 220 8.10 -23.57 -6.02
N VAL A 221 7.58 -22.74 -5.11
CA VAL A 221 7.21 -23.16 -3.74
C VAL A 221 5.74 -22.94 -3.41
N VAL A 222 5.02 -22.17 -4.22
CA VAL A 222 3.59 -21.85 -4.02
C VAL A 222 2.78 -22.38 -5.19
N GLU A 223 1.87 -23.29 -4.92
CA GLU A 223 0.86 -23.74 -5.86
C GLU A 223 -0.40 -22.87 -5.74
N LYS A 224 -0.88 -22.35 -6.88
CA LYS A 224 -2.09 -21.52 -6.89
C LYS A 224 -3.34 -22.38 -6.78
N ALA A 225 -4.22 -22.00 -5.84
CA ALA A 225 -5.53 -22.61 -5.73
C ALA A 225 -6.31 -22.51 -7.06
N PRO A 226 -7.00 -23.59 -7.47
CA PRO A 226 -7.82 -23.58 -8.67
C PRO A 226 -9.02 -22.65 -8.53
N GLY A 227 -9.67 -22.36 -9.65
CA GLY A 227 -10.88 -21.53 -9.69
C GLY A 227 -10.61 -20.05 -9.98
N GLU A 228 -11.69 -19.29 -9.98
CA GLU A 228 -11.68 -17.84 -10.21
C GLU A 228 -11.52 -17.08 -8.89
N THR A 229 -11.23 -15.80 -8.99
CA THR A 229 -11.20 -14.88 -7.83
C THR A 229 -12.60 -14.74 -7.26
N ASP A 230 -12.74 -14.87 -5.94
CA ASP A 230 -14.00 -14.67 -5.23
C ASP A 230 -14.49 -13.21 -5.32
N ASP A 231 -15.77 -12.99 -5.05
CA ASP A 231 -16.34 -11.62 -5.03
C ASP A 231 -15.84 -10.81 -3.84
N VAL A 232 -14.67 -10.22 -4.00
CA VAL A 232 -14.02 -9.41 -2.95
C VAL A 232 -14.95 -8.29 -2.45
N VAL A 233 -15.68 -7.62 -3.35
CA VAL A 233 -16.57 -6.51 -2.97
C VAL A 233 -17.77 -7.00 -2.16
N GLY A 234 -18.38 -8.10 -2.59
CA GLY A 234 -19.49 -8.74 -1.87
C GLY A 234 -19.06 -9.17 -0.48
N ILE A 235 -17.96 -9.92 -0.36
CA ILE A 235 -17.42 -10.40 0.91
C ILE A 235 -17.13 -9.25 1.88
N LEU A 236 -16.41 -8.20 1.44
CA LEU A 236 -16.09 -7.05 2.29
C LEU A 236 -17.34 -6.31 2.81
N LYS A 237 -18.40 -6.24 2.00
CA LYS A 237 -19.68 -5.63 2.40
C LYS A 237 -20.47 -6.52 3.37
N GLU A 238 -20.57 -7.81 3.08
CA GLU A 238 -21.30 -8.79 3.91
C GLU A 238 -20.68 -8.93 5.29
N THR A 239 -19.36 -8.89 5.37
CA THR A 239 -18.60 -8.97 6.63
C THR A 239 -18.50 -7.63 7.36
N ASN A 240 -19.08 -6.55 6.81
CA ASN A 240 -18.99 -5.20 7.36
C ASN A 240 -17.55 -4.75 7.65
N THR A 241 -16.59 -5.12 6.80
CA THR A 241 -15.18 -4.76 6.94
C THR A 241 -14.98 -3.24 6.94
N ASP A 242 -14.22 -2.74 7.89
CA ASP A 242 -13.86 -1.32 8.00
C ASP A 242 -12.56 -1.00 7.25
N VAL A 243 -11.52 -1.79 7.51
CA VAL A 243 -10.15 -1.57 7.04
C VAL A 243 -9.63 -2.81 6.35
N VAL A 244 -9.00 -2.65 5.21
CA VAL A 244 -8.34 -3.74 4.48
C VAL A 244 -6.83 -3.53 4.51
N ILE A 245 -6.10 -4.54 4.96
CA ILE A 245 -4.64 -4.57 4.97
C ILE A 245 -4.15 -5.24 3.68
N ASN A 246 -3.20 -4.60 3.01
CA ASN A 246 -2.50 -5.18 1.86
C ASN A 246 -1.12 -5.71 2.28
N TYR A 247 -0.98 -7.04 2.26
CA TYR A 247 0.24 -7.80 2.52
C TYR A 247 0.68 -8.65 1.31
N LEU A 248 0.32 -8.24 0.10
CA LEU A 248 0.76 -8.92 -1.11
C LEU A 248 2.30 -8.92 -1.21
N PRO A 249 2.91 -9.89 -1.89
CA PRO A 249 4.36 -9.90 -2.10
C PRO A 249 4.83 -8.74 -2.98
N VAL A 250 6.10 -8.37 -2.81
CA VAL A 250 6.76 -7.35 -3.64
C VAL A 250 6.64 -7.69 -5.14
N GLY A 251 6.37 -6.70 -5.96
CA GLY A 251 6.14 -6.86 -7.40
C GLY A 251 4.68 -7.12 -7.78
N SER A 252 3.74 -7.10 -6.81
CA SER A 252 2.29 -7.25 -7.04
C SER A 252 1.63 -5.90 -7.33
N GLU A 253 2.14 -5.14 -8.31
CA GLU A 253 1.64 -3.80 -8.61
C GLU A 253 0.22 -3.80 -9.17
N GLU A 254 -0.04 -4.62 -10.18
CA GLU A 254 -1.35 -4.65 -10.83
C GLU A 254 -2.40 -5.28 -9.90
N ALA A 255 -2.03 -6.31 -9.13
CA ALA A 255 -2.90 -6.88 -8.11
C ALA A 255 -3.24 -5.85 -7.02
N THR A 256 -2.26 -5.11 -6.51
CA THR A 256 -2.49 -4.05 -5.51
C THR A 256 -3.45 -2.98 -6.02
N LYS A 257 -3.25 -2.49 -7.25
CA LYS A 257 -4.14 -1.50 -7.87
C LYS A 257 -5.55 -2.05 -8.07
N TRP A 258 -5.66 -3.31 -8.50
CA TRP A 258 -6.94 -3.98 -8.65
C TRP A 258 -7.67 -4.11 -7.32
N TYR A 259 -6.99 -4.58 -6.26
CA TYR A 259 -7.57 -4.66 -4.92
C TYR A 259 -7.98 -3.28 -4.38
N THR A 260 -7.16 -2.25 -4.60
CA THR A 260 -7.51 -0.88 -4.23
C THR A 260 -8.85 -0.44 -4.83
N GLU A 261 -9.11 -0.78 -6.11
CA GLU A 261 -10.41 -0.53 -6.73
C GLU A 261 -11.56 -1.31 -6.06
N GLN A 262 -11.33 -2.58 -5.68
CA GLN A 262 -12.36 -3.36 -4.97
C GLN A 262 -12.64 -2.80 -3.57
N ILE A 263 -11.59 -2.40 -2.84
CA ILE A 263 -11.66 -1.77 -1.52
C ILE A 263 -12.50 -0.49 -1.58
N LEU A 264 -12.21 0.39 -2.54
CA LEU A 264 -12.96 1.62 -2.77
C LEU A 264 -14.43 1.34 -3.12
N ARG A 265 -14.70 0.34 -3.98
CA ARG A 265 -16.08 -0.10 -4.32
C ARG A 265 -16.83 -0.69 -3.14
N ALA A 266 -16.14 -1.34 -2.23
CA ALA A 266 -16.73 -1.83 -0.98
C ALA A 266 -16.95 -0.68 0.04
N GLY A 267 -16.34 0.48 -0.18
CA GLY A 267 -16.36 1.62 0.75
C GLY A 267 -15.51 1.36 1.99
N CYS A 268 -14.48 0.53 1.92
CA CYS A 268 -13.56 0.25 3.02
C CYS A 268 -12.36 1.20 2.98
N ALA A 269 -11.75 1.41 4.14
CA ALA A 269 -10.46 2.06 4.28
C ALA A 269 -9.32 1.09 3.99
N MET A 270 -8.09 1.59 3.79
CA MET A 270 -6.95 0.76 3.42
C MET A 270 -5.70 1.06 4.24
N VAL A 271 -4.97 0.02 4.62
CA VAL A 271 -3.58 0.10 5.07
C VAL A 271 -2.71 -0.61 4.03
N ASN A 272 -1.89 0.15 3.30
CA ASN A 272 -1.02 -0.39 2.27
C ASN A 272 0.38 -0.64 2.82
N CYS A 273 0.66 -1.87 3.22
CA CYS A 273 1.95 -2.27 3.77
C CYS A 273 3.03 -2.53 2.71
N MET A 274 2.66 -2.47 1.42
CA MET A 274 3.55 -2.82 0.32
C MET A 274 4.19 -1.58 -0.33
N PRO A 275 5.37 -1.73 -0.97
CA PRO A 275 6.06 -0.66 -1.69
C PRO A 275 5.45 -0.39 -3.08
N VAL A 276 4.15 -0.52 -3.22
CA VAL A 276 3.37 -0.09 -4.38
C VAL A 276 2.73 1.25 -4.02
N PHE A 277 3.01 2.27 -4.81
CA PHE A 277 2.60 3.64 -4.49
C PHE A 277 1.11 3.86 -4.74
N ILE A 278 0.34 3.85 -3.66
CA ILE A 278 -1.09 4.15 -3.62
C ILE A 278 -1.33 5.45 -2.83
N ALA A 279 -0.97 5.48 -1.54
CA ALA A 279 -1.19 6.67 -0.71
C ALA A 279 -0.37 7.88 -1.17
N ARG A 280 0.79 7.64 -1.76
CA ARG A 280 1.68 8.69 -2.30
C ARG A 280 1.21 9.27 -3.64
N GLU A 281 0.43 8.54 -4.43
CA GLU A 281 0.01 8.96 -5.77
C GLU A 281 -1.24 9.83 -5.73
N ASN A 282 -1.17 11.04 -6.30
CA ASN A 282 -2.27 12.01 -6.34
C ASN A 282 -3.57 11.44 -6.93
N TYR A 283 -3.46 10.54 -7.91
CA TYR A 283 -4.62 9.86 -8.49
C TYR A 283 -5.40 9.07 -7.44
N TRP A 284 -4.70 8.24 -6.65
CA TRP A 284 -5.33 7.42 -5.62
C TRP A 284 -5.79 8.25 -4.43
N GLN A 285 -5.04 9.27 -4.02
CA GLN A 285 -5.46 10.17 -2.93
C GLN A 285 -6.85 10.75 -3.21
N ARG A 286 -7.05 11.31 -4.42
CA ARG A 286 -8.36 11.83 -4.83
C ARG A 286 -9.45 10.75 -4.81
N ARG A 287 -9.15 9.53 -5.25
CA ARG A 287 -10.09 8.41 -5.24
C ARG A 287 -10.54 8.04 -3.83
N PHE A 288 -9.62 8.05 -2.85
CA PHE A 288 -9.95 7.84 -1.44
C PHE A 288 -10.75 9.01 -0.86
N GLU A 289 -10.42 10.25 -1.22
CA GLU A 289 -11.19 11.45 -0.84
C GLU A 289 -12.62 11.39 -1.40
N GLU A 290 -12.77 11.11 -2.70
CA GLU A 290 -14.06 10.96 -3.38
C GLU A 290 -14.92 9.84 -2.78
N ALA A 291 -14.30 8.72 -2.40
CA ALA A 291 -14.97 7.61 -1.75
C ALA A 291 -15.31 7.89 -0.27
N GLY A 292 -14.77 8.95 0.32
CA GLY A 292 -14.99 9.32 1.72
C GLY A 292 -14.33 8.35 2.71
N VAL A 293 -13.25 7.65 2.32
CA VAL A 293 -12.53 6.69 3.15
C VAL A 293 -11.04 7.01 3.25
N PRO A 294 -10.38 6.72 4.38
CA PRO A 294 -8.97 6.99 4.57
C PRO A 294 -8.05 5.89 4.02
N ILE A 295 -6.78 6.27 3.79
CA ILE A 295 -5.67 5.34 3.54
C ILE A 295 -4.45 5.73 4.36
N ILE A 296 -3.76 4.74 4.92
CA ILE A 296 -2.39 4.81 5.43
C ILE A 296 -1.50 3.98 4.49
N GLY A 297 -0.41 4.54 3.99
CA GLY A 297 0.53 3.90 3.04
C GLY A 297 1.72 4.84 2.75
N ASP A 298 2.73 4.37 2.08
CA ASP A 298 3.01 3.05 1.50
C ASP A 298 4.30 2.48 2.10
N ASP A 299 4.45 1.15 2.05
CA ASP A 299 5.64 0.42 2.54
C ASP A 299 5.85 0.53 4.06
N ILE A 300 5.28 -0.42 4.80
CA ILE A 300 5.28 -0.43 6.28
C ILE A 300 6.68 -0.39 6.88
N LYS A 301 6.88 0.42 7.91
CA LYS A 301 8.06 0.38 8.77
C LYS A 301 7.94 -0.78 9.78
N SER A 302 9.08 -1.24 10.28
CA SER A 302 9.13 -2.09 11.49
C SER A 302 9.24 -1.20 12.72
N GLN A 303 8.96 -1.72 13.91
CA GLN A 303 9.15 -0.99 15.18
C GLN A 303 10.62 -0.57 15.36
N VAL A 304 11.53 -1.53 15.38
CA VAL A 304 12.97 -1.28 15.32
C VAL A 304 13.53 -2.10 14.16
N GLY A 305 13.76 -1.47 13.03
CA GLY A 305 14.24 -2.14 11.83
C GLY A 305 15.39 -1.38 11.17
N ALA A 306 15.98 -2.01 10.17
CA ALA A 306 17.15 -1.48 9.48
C ALA A 306 16.96 -0.05 8.95
N THR A 307 15.79 0.29 8.42
CA THR A 307 15.52 1.62 7.88
C THR A 307 15.53 2.70 8.97
N ILE A 308 14.81 2.47 10.08
CA ILE A 308 14.77 3.43 11.20
C ILE A 308 16.17 3.57 11.81
N THR A 309 16.85 2.45 12.06
CA THR A 309 18.19 2.44 12.65
C THR A 309 19.20 3.19 11.76
N HIS A 310 19.15 2.97 10.44
CA HIS A 310 20.01 3.67 9.50
C HIS A 310 19.74 5.17 9.48
N ARG A 311 18.47 5.59 9.49
CA ARG A 311 18.06 7.01 9.58
C ARG A 311 18.57 7.67 10.86
N VAL A 312 18.41 7.00 12.02
CA VAL A 312 18.88 7.52 13.32
C VAL A 312 20.38 7.68 13.30
N LEU A 313 21.15 6.71 12.80
CA LEU A 313 22.61 6.80 12.68
C LEU A 313 23.02 7.96 11.74
N ALA A 314 22.39 8.09 10.57
CA ALA A 314 22.64 9.20 9.66
C ALA A 314 22.29 10.56 10.30
N SER A 315 21.21 10.63 11.10
CA SER A 315 20.86 11.84 11.84
C SER A 315 21.89 12.20 12.90
N ILE A 316 22.48 11.21 13.60
CA ILE A 316 23.57 11.47 14.57
C ILE A 316 24.77 12.10 13.87
N PHE A 317 25.18 11.65 12.69
CA PHE A 317 26.23 12.28 11.90
C PHE A 317 25.88 13.74 11.61
N ARG A 318 24.71 14.02 11.05
CA ARG A 318 24.21 15.37 10.78
C ARG A 318 24.23 16.26 12.03
N ASP A 319 23.63 15.78 13.11
CA ASP A 319 23.36 16.58 14.32
C ASP A 319 24.65 16.86 15.13
N ARG A 320 25.68 16.04 14.90
CA ARG A 320 27.01 16.22 15.52
C ARG A 320 28.04 16.87 14.58
N GLY A 321 27.60 17.36 13.41
CA GLY A 321 28.49 18.07 12.47
C GLY A 321 29.48 17.15 11.75
N VAL A 322 29.22 15.87 11.65
CA VAL A 322 29.99 14.91 10.86
C VAL A 322 29.32 14.81 9.50
N ARG A 323 30.09 15.01 8.43
CA ARG A 323 29.59 14.81 7.06
C ARG A 323 29.55 13.33 6.75
N LEU A 324 28.37 12.81 6.42
CA LEU A 324 28.24 11.46 5.89
C LEU A 324 28.66 11.45 4.42
N ASP A 325 29.74 10.76 4.09
CA ASP A 325 30.30 10.71 2.75
C ASP A 325 29.75 9.51 1.96
N ARG A 326 29.64 8.35 2.60
CA ARG A 326 29.14 7.11 1.98
C ARG A 326 28.42 6.24 2.99
N THR A 327 27.47 5.48 2.52
CA THR A 327 26.76 4.51 3.37
C THR A 327 26.20 3.34 2.58
N PHE A 328 26.15 2.18 3.22
CA PHE A 328 25.38 1.06 2.70
C PHE A 328 24.60 0.34 3.80
N GLN A 329 23.54 -0.33 3.34
CA GLN A 329 22.76 -1.26 4.12
C GLN A 329 22.53 -2.53 3.30
N LEU A 330 23.08 -3.63 3.76
CA LEU A 330 22.86 -4.96 3.20
C LEU A 330 21.84 -5.70 4.06
N ASN A 331 20.86 -6.33 3.41
CA ASN A 331 19.85 -7.09 4.13
C ASN A 331 19.80 -8.51 3.57
N PHE A 332 19.67 -9.50 4.44
CA PHE A 332 19.42 -10.88 4.07
C PHE A 332 18.49 -11.52 5.09
N GLY A 333 17.70 -12.49 4.64
CA GLY A 333 16.68 -13.16 5.44
C GLY A 333 16.24 -14.46 4.80
N GLY A 334 15.38 -15.20 5.46
CA GLY A 334 14.98 -16.54 5.03
C GLY A 334 13.48 -16.71 4.77
N ASN A 335 12.71 -15.61 4.77
CA ASN A 335 11.28 -15.69 4.48
C ASN A 335 10.98 -15.57 2.96
N SER A 336 9.73 -15.79 2.60
CA SER A 336 9.27 -15.76 1.21
C SER A 336 9.42 -14.38 0.54
N ASP A 337 9.44 -13.27 1.29
CA ASP A 337 9.70 -11.94 0.73
C ASP A 337 11.17 -11.83 0.24
N PHE A 338 12.14 -12.35 1.01
CA PHE A 338 13.53 -12.40 0.57
C PHE A 338 13.75 -13.34 -0.61
N MET A 339 13.07 -14.47 -0.66
CA MET A 339 13.08 -15.37 -1.83
C MET A 339 12.52 -14.65 -3.07
N ASN A 340 11.38 -13.98 -2.95
CA ASN A 340 10.76 -13.23 -4.04
C ASN A 340 11.67 -12.07 -4.53
N MET A 341 12.44 -11.47 -3.64
CA MET A 341 13.38 -10.39 -3.97
C MET A 341 14.63 -10.84 -4.73
N LEU A 342 14.88 -12.14 -4.90
CA LEU A 342 15.90 -12.63 -5.82
C LEU A 342 15.58 -12.27 -7.29
N GLU A 343 14.29 -12.08 -7.61
CA GLU A 343 13.85 -11.55 -8.91
C GLU A 343 14.03 -10.02 -8.95
N ARG A 344 15.22 -9.58 -9.37
CA ARG A 344 15.64 -8.18 -9.29
C ARG A 344 14.77 -7.20 -10.08
N ASP A 345 14.19 -7.65 -11.17
CA ASP A 345 13.32 -6.84 -12.05
C ASP A 345 12.02 -6.38 -11.36
N ARG A 346 11.65 -7.00 -10.24
CA ARG A 346 10.45 -6.68 -9.45
C ARG A 346 10.73 -5.68 -8.31
N LEU A 347 11.95 -5.15 -8.18
CA LEU A 347 12.40 -4.42 -7.00
C LEU A 347 12.50 -2.90 -7.13
N GLU A 348 12.21 -2.31 -8.29
CA GLU A 348 12.44 -0.87 -8.54
C GLU A 348 11.78 0.02 -7.48
N SER A 349 10.49 -0.14 -7.23
CA SER A 349 9.75 0.65 -6.24
C SER A 349 10.33 0.49 -4.82
N LYS A 350 10.71 -0.73 -4.44
CA LYS A 350 11.28 -1.03 -3.11
C LYS A 350 12.66 -0.39 -2.92
N LYS A 351 13.49 -0.36 -3.96
CA LYS A 351 14.82 0.28 -3.92
C LYS A 351 14.69 1.79 -3.75
N ILE A 352 13.81 2.43 -4.52
CA ILE A 352 13.53 3.86 -4.45
C ILE A 352 13.02 4.22 -3.05
N SER A 353 12.05 3.48 -2.51
CA SER A 353 11.48 3.70 -1.18
C SER A 353 12.54 3.72 -0.08
N LYS A 354 13.40 2.70 -0.02
CA LYS A 354 14.42 2.56 1.02
C LYS A 354 15.54 3.62 0.91
N THR A 355 16.03 3.89 -0.29
CA THR A 355 17.10 4.87 -0.51
C THR A 355 16.64 6.28 -0.15
N ASN A 356 15.46 6.68 -0.61
CA ASN A 356 14.88 7.99 -0.29
C ASN A 356 14.64 8.17 1.19
N SER A 357 14.25 7.12 1.90
CA SER A 357 14.05 7.17 3.35
C SER A 357 15.32 7.56 4.12
N VAL A 358 16.50 7.07 3.70
CA VAL A 358 17.79 7.45 4.33
C VAL A 358 18.23 8.83 3.88
N LYS A 359 18.14 9.16 2.58
CA LYS A 359 18.52 10.49 2.06
C LYS A 359 17.72 11.63 2.72
N SER A 360 16.46 11.39 3.07
CA SER A 360 15.56 12.41 3.60
C SER A 360 15.99 13.05 4.94
N VAL A 361 16.90 12.42 5.67
CA VAL A 361 17.40 12.97 6.94
C VAL A 361 18.67 13.80 6.80
N LEU A 362 19.26 13.84 5.60
CA LEU A 362 20.47 14.61 5.32
C LEU A 362 20.11 16.00 4.77
N PRO A 363 20.82 17.09 5.17
CA PRO A 363 20.60 18.44 4.66
C PRO A 363 21.27 18.71 3.31
N TYR A 364 21.88 17.70 2.70
CA TYR A 364 22.58 17.74 1.42
C TYR A 364 22.31 16.48 0.61
N GLU A 365 22.51 16.56 -0.69
CA GLU A 365 22.40 15.41 -1.58
C GLU A 365 23.60 14.47 -1.43
N LEU A 366 23.30 13.18 -1.21
CA LEU A 366 24.28 12.11 -1.29
C LEU A 366 24.14 11.47 -2.68
N PRO A 367 25.24 11.40 -3.50
CA PRO A 367 25.20 10.79 -4.82
C PRO A 367 24.72 9.34 -4.76
N ASP A 368 24.03 8.88 -5.80
CA ASP A 368 23.52 7.49 -5.86
C ASP A 368 24.64 6.44 -5.87
N THR A 369 25.86 6.81 -6.25
CA THR A 369 27.05 5.97 -6.16
C THR A 369 27.54 5.77 -4.74
N ASP A 370 27.21 6.67 -3.83
CA ASP A 370 27.71 6.72 -2.46
C ASP A 370 26.70 6.22 -1.44
N ILE A 371 25.53 5.78 -1.90
CA ILE A 371 24.51 5.13 -1.07
C ILE A 371 24.03 3.83 -1.70
N HIS A 372 24.04 2.76 -0.92
CA HIS A 372 23.45 1.49 -1.33
C HIS A 372 22.52 0.95 -0.23
N VAL A 373 21.23 0.85 -0.53
CA VAL A 373 20.25 0.25 0.38
C VAL A 373 19.42 -0.77 -0.41
N GLY A 374 19.53 -2.01 -0.05
CA GLY A 374 18.80 -3.04 -0.79
C GLY A 374 18.70 -4.38 -0.09
N PRO A 375 17.79 -5.23 -0.60
CA PRO A 375 17.87 -6.65 -0.33
C PRO A 375 19.18 -7.16 -0.94
N SER A 376 19.84 -8.05 -0.22
CA SER A 376 21.11 -8.59 -0.65
C SER A 376 20.99 -10.03 -1.05
N ASP A 377 20.41 -10.90 -0.18
CA ASP A 377 20.35 -12.33 -0.44
C ASP A 377 19.26 -13.05 0.37
N TYR A 378 18.99 -14.29 -0.04
CA TYR A 378 18.08 -15.22 0.60
C TYR A 378 18.83 -16.38 1.23
N VAL A 379 18.60 -16.61 2.53
CA VAL A 379 19.24 -17.68 3.31
C VAL A 379 18.13 -18.49 4.00
N PRO A 380 17.71 -19.65 3.43
CA PRO A 380 16.49 -20.38 3.84
C PRO A 380 16.42 -20.71 5.33
N TRP A 381 17.53 -21.12 5.94
CA TRP A 381 17.58 -21.55 7.36
C TRP A 381 17.44 -20.38 8.35
N LEU A 382 17.44 -19.13 7.89
CA LEU A 382 17.09 -17.98 8.74
C LEU A 382 15.60 -17.90 9.03
N GLU A 383 14.76 -18.60 8.25
CA GLU A 383 13.31 -18.53 8.40
C GLU A 383 12.81 -17.08 8.27
N ASP A 384 11.95 -16.59 9.16
CA ASP A 384 11.48 -15.20 9.18
C ASP A 384 12.44 -14.23 9.87
N ARG A 385 13.67 -14.67 10.19
CA ARG A 385 14.72 -13.76 10.68
C ARG A 385 15.34 -12.98 9.55
N LYS A 386 15.66 -11.73 9.87
CA LYS A 386 16.31 -10.78 8.98
C LYS A 386 17.51 -10.17 9.65
N TRP A 387 18.59 -10.19 8.94
CA TRP A 387 19.82 -9.49 9.30
C TRP A 387 19.97 -8.23 8.47
N ALA A 388 20.44 -7.14 9.09
CA ALA A 388 20.91 -5.96 8.38
C ALA A 388 22.31 -5.62 8.83
N TYR A 389 23.17 -5.36 7.87
CA TYR A 389 24.51 -4.81 8.09
C TYR A 389 24.55 -3.40 7.52
N ILE A 390 24.76 -2.41 8.39
CA ILE A 390 24.78 -0.99 8.08
C ILE A 390 26.18 -0.45 8.34
N ARG A 391 26.73 0.26 7.34
CA ARG A 391 27.99 0.96 7.48
C ARG A 391 27.82 2.41 7.03
N LEU A 392 28.37 3.34 7.83
CA LEU A 392 28.44 4.76 7.54
C LEU A 392 29.91 5.16 7.53
N GLU A 393 30.32 5.89 6.50
CA GLU A 393 31.66 6.48 6.38
C GLU A 393 31.52 7.98 6.25
N GLY A 394 32.21 8.72 7.08
CA GLY A 394 32.10 10.16 7.13
C GLY A 394 33.38 10.87 7.50
N THR A 395 33.33 12.19 7.36
CA THR A 395 34.40 13.12 7.67
C THR A 395 34.07 13.95 8.90
N SER A 396 34.93 13.88 9.90
CA SER A 396 34.83 14.58 11.19
C SER A 396 35.76 15.79 11.25
N PHE A 397 35.96 16.32 12.46
CA PHE A 397 36.87 17.46 12.72
C PHE A 397 38.29 17.22 12.17
N GLY A 398 38.85 18.23 11.46
CA GLY A 398 40.18 18.16 10.86
C GLY A 398 40.25 17.20 9.68
N ASP A 399 39.17 16.92 9.00
CA ASP A 399 39.04 15.96 7.89
C ASP A 399 39.40 14.51 8.26
N VAL A 400 39.33 14.21 9.57
CA VAL A 400 39.66 12.86 10.04
C VAL A 400 38.43 11.93 9.75
N PRO A 401 38.71 10.72 9.17
CA PRO A 401 37.64 9.75 8.93
C PRO A 401 36.95 9.28 10.21
N LEU A 402 35.62 9.18 10.16
CA LEU A 402 34.80 8.57 11.20
C LEU A 402 33.90 7.53 10.56
N ASN A 403 34.04 6.28 10.99
CA ASN A 403 33.23 5.19 10.47
C ASN A 403 32.41 4.55 11.58
N ALA A 404 31.19 4.14 11.26
CA ALA A 404 30.32 3.40 12.16
C ALA A 404 29.78 2.15 11.46
N GLU A 405 29.66 1.07 12.21
CA GLU A 405 29.06 -0.17 11.74
C GLU A 405 28.03 -0.67 12.75
N LEU A 406 26.94 -1.20 12.23
CA LEU A 406 25.90 -1.85 13.03
C LEU A 406 25.43 -3.12 12.33
N LYS A 407 25.29 -4.19 13.09
CA LYS A 407 24.56 -5.39 12.71
C LYS A 407 23.33 -5.52 13.60
N ILE A 408 22.18 -5.77 12.97
CA ILE A 408 20.92 -5.98 13.67
C ILE A 408 20.27 -7.25 13.14
N GLU A 409 19.76 -8.08 14.05
CA GLU A 409 18.93 -9.23 13.75
C GLU A 409 17.54 -9.00 14.34
N VAL A 410 16.50 -9.29 13.57
CA VAL A 410 15.10 -9.21 14.02
C VAL A 410 14.30 -10.37 13.45
N TRP A 411 13.22 -10.75 14.11
CA TRP A 411 12.13 -11.48 13.49
C TRP A 411 11.30 -10.48 12.69
N ASP A 412 11.32 -10.58 11.35
CA ASP A 412 10.87 -9.50 10.46
C ASP A 412 9.38 -9.22 10.59
N SER A 413 8.55 -10.26 10.57
CA SER A 413 7.10 -10.14 10.60
C SER A 413 6.55 -9.70 11.96
N PRO A 414 6.95 -10.29 13.12
CA PRO A 414 6.53 -9.78 14.42
C PRO A 414 6.92 -8.33 14.64
N ASN A 415 8.12 -7.93 14.19
CA ASN A 415 8.64 -6.57 14.33
C ASN A 415 7.83 -5.52 13.54
N SER A 416 6.99 -5.92 12.60
CA SER A 416 6.07 -5.03 11.88
C SER A 416 4.63 -5.09 12.39
N ALA A 417 4.23 -6.17 13.06
CA ALA A 417 2.85 -6.41 13.46
C ALA A 417 2.30 -5.32 14.40
N GLY A 418 3.09 -4.87 15.38
CA GLY A 418 2.69 -3.79 16.29
C GLY A 418 2.43 -2.47 15.57
N VAL A 419 3.20 -2.16 14.54
CA VAL A 419 2.99 -0.97 13.70
C VAL A 419 1.66 -1.05 12.94
N VAL A 420 1.32 -2.23 12.44
CA VAL A 420 0.05 -2.45 11.72
C VAL A 420 -1.14 -2.43 12.66
N ILE A 421 -1.00 -2.91 13.89
CA ILE A 421 -2.02 -2.79 14.95
C ILE A 421 -2.40 -1.31 15.16
N ASP A 422 -1.41 -0.40 15.23
CA ASP A 422 -1.68 1.03 15.31
C ASP A 422 -2.27 1.58 14.01
N ALA A 423 -1.74 1.19 12.85
CA ALA A 423 -2.23 1.67 11.55
C ALA A 423 -3.72 1.39 11.33
N VAL A 424 -4.20 0.18 11.64
CA VAL A 424 -5.63 -0.16 11.45
C VAL A 424 -6.54 0.61 12.41
N ARG A 425 -6.08 0.86 13.66
CA ARG A 425 -6.85 1.65 14.63
C ARG A 425 -6.87 3.12 14.25
N LEU A 426 -5.75 3.72 13.81
CA LEU A 426 -5.70 5.09 13.27
C LEU A 426 -6.62 5.27 12.06
N THR A 427 -6.60 4.28 11.16
CA THR A 427 -7.47 4.28 9.99
C THR A 427 -8.95 4.21 10.39
N LYS A 428 -9.30 3.39 11.40
CA LYS A 428 -10.65 3.33 11.95
C LYS A 428 -11.08 4.63 12.63
N LEU A 429 -10.19 5.28 13.39
CA LEU A 429 -10.46 6.60 13.98
C LEU A 429 -10.76 7.64 12.91
N ALA A 430 -9.95 7.69 11.84
CA ALA A 430 -10.17 8.56 10.69
C ALA A 430 -11.56 8.33 10.08
N LEU A 431 -11.87 7.07 9.79
CA LEU A 431 -13.12 6.64 9.18
C LEU A 431 -14.35 7.07 10.00
N ASN A 432 -14.32 6.86 11.33
CA ASN A 432 -15.42 7.20 12.23
C ASN A 432 -15.57 8.71 12.43
N ASN A 433 -14.50 9.47 12.28
CA ASN A 433 -14.52 10.93 12.37
C ASN A 433 -14.75 11.61 11.01
N GLY A 434 -14.95 10.85 9.92
CA GLY A 434 -15.22 11.37 8.59
C GLY A 434 -13.99 11.99 7.91
N VAL A 435 -12.79 11.63 8.36
CA VAL A 435 -11.53 11.99 7.71
C VAL A 435 -11.29 11.00 6.58
N SER A 436 -11.02 11.50 5.37
CA SER A 436 -10.80 10.69 4.15
C SER A 436 -9.53 11.10 3.43
N GLY A 437 -9.14 10.29 2.43
CA GLY A 437 -7.89 10.48 1.71
C GLY A 437 -6.67 9.95 2.45
N ALA A 438 -5.49 10.34 2.01
CA ALA A 438 -4.22 9.89 2.60
C ALA A 438 -3.93 10.60 3.92
N LEU A 439 -3.72 9.84 4.99
CA LEU A 439 -3.41 10.38 6.33
C LEU A 439 -1.92 10.70 6.42
N ALA A 440 -1.54 11.95 6.12
CA ALA A 440 -0.14 12.38 5.97
C ALA A 440 0.72 12.13 7.23
N GLY A 441 0.29 12.59 8.41
CA GLY A 441 1.01 12.41 9.68
C GLY A 441 1.20 10.92 10.04
N PRO A 442 0.10 10.14 10.20
CA PRO A 442 0.19 8.72 10.46
C PRO A 442 1.00 7.94 9.41
N SER A 443 0.82 8.24 8.12
CA SER A 443 1.62 7.59 7.07
C SER A 443 3.11 7.92 7.20
N SER A 444 3.47 9.16 7.52
CA SER A 444 4.88 9.54 7.71
C SER A 444 5.52 8.79 8.88
N TYR A 445 4.79 8.57 9.97
CA TYR A 445 5.29 7.85 11.12
C TYR A 445 5.42 6.34 10.85
N LEU A 446 4.41 5.73 10.24
CA LEU A 446 4.30 4.28 10.12
C LEU A 446 4.85 3.70 8.81
N MET A 447 5.04 4.52 7.76
CA MET A 447 5.38 4.06 6.42
C MET A 447 6.70 4.63 5.92
N LYS A 448 7.39 3.90 5.02
CA LYS A 448 8.67 4.33 4.41
C LYS A 448 8.49 5.29 3.24
N SER A 449 7.36 5.19 2.54
CA SER A 449 7.01 6.02 1.39
C SER A 449 5.68 6.75 1.57
N PRO A 450 5.53 7.61 2.58
CA PRO A 450 4.30 8.33 2.85
C PRO A 450 4.01 9.39 1.77
N PRO A 451 2.77 9.90 1.70
CA PRO A 451 2.43 11.04 0.83
C PRO A 451 3.25 12.30 1.13
N VAL A 452 3.55 12.55 2.40
CA VAL A 452 4.43 13.63 2.87
C VAL A 452 5.46 13.04 3.82
N GLN A 453 6.75 13.30 3.57
CA GLN A 453 7.83 12.79 4.40
C GLN A 453 8.21 13.82 5.46
N HIS A 454 8.01 13.50 6.72
CA HIS A 454 8.50 14.24 7.89
C HIS A 454 9.70 13.53 8.53
N ASN A 455 10.43 14.22 9.41
CA ASN A 455 11.36 13.54 10.31
C ASN A 455 10.59 12.70 11.34
N ASP A 456 11.26 11.75 12.01
CA ASP A 456 10.56 10.75 12.82
C ASP A 456 9.90 11.36 14.07
N ASP A 457 10.50 12.40 14.69
CA ASP A 457 9.92 13.10 15.84
C ASP A 457 8.67 13.89 15.45
N GLU A 458 8.76 14.68 14.36
CA GLU A 458 7.63 15.43 13.82
C GLU A 458 6.49 14.49 13.40
N ALA A 459 6.81 13.39 12.72
CA ALA A 459 5.83 12.40 12.29
C ALA A 459 5.10 11.76 13.47
N ARG A 460 5.83 11.45 14.55
CA ARG A 460 5.25 10.96 15.80
C ARG A 460 4.31 11.99 16.42
N ASP A 461 4.76 13.23 16.56
CA ASP A 461 3.96 14.31 17.16
C ASP A 461 2.66 14.58 16.37
N LEU A 462 2.74 14.57 15.04
CA LEU A 462 1.56 14.68 14.16
C LEU A 462 0.59 13.50 14.33
N THR A 463 1.11 12.29 14.58
CA THR A 463 0.30 11.09 14.82
C THR A 463 -0.39 11.17 16.17
N GLU A 464 0.33 11.56 17.23
CA GLU A 464 -0.25 11.76 18.56
C GLU A 464 -1.29 12.90 18.56
N GLU A 465 -1.04 13.98 17.82
CA GLU A 465 -2.01 15.05 17.62
C GLU A 465 -3.27 14.54 16.92
N PHE A 466 -3.10 13.69 15.89
CA PHE A 466 -4.21 13.08 15.17
C PHE A 466 -5.08 12.23 16.11
N ILE A 467 -4.47 11.40 16.97
CA ILE A 467 -5.18 10.57 17.95
C ILE A 467 -5.99 11.45 18.89
N ARG A 468 -5.39 12.50 19.46
CA ARG A 468 -6.07 13.44 20.38
C ARG A 468 -7.24 14.18 19.73
N LYS A 469 -7.13 14.52 18.45
CA LYS A 469 -8.18 15.25 17.70
C LYS A 469 -9.34 14.36 17.25
N HIS A 470 -9.12 13.07 17.10
CA HIS A 470 -10.07 12.14 16.51
C HIS A 470 -10.32 10.91 17.39
N PRO A 471 -10.65 11.07 18.69
CA PRO A 471 -10.89 9.92 19.54
C PRO A 471 -12.14 9.16 19.09
N ARG A 472 -12.24 7.91 19.55
CA ARG A 472 -13.46 7.10 19.42
C ARG A 472 -14.63 7.87 20.04
N LYS A 473 -15.72 7.99 19.29
CA LYS A 473 -16.94 8.62 19.80
C LYS A 473 -17.54 7.71 20.88
N GLN A 474 -17.66 8.21 22.11
CA GLN A 474 -18.38 7.48 23.15
C GLN A 474 -19.83 7.33 22.72
N VAL A 475 -20.33 6.11 22.67
CA VAL A 475 -21.75 5.84 22.57
C VAL A 475 -22.37 6.43 23.83
N LYS A 476 -23.10 7.54 23.70
CA LYS A 476 -23.94 8.02 24.80
C LYS A 476 -24.93 6.89 25.08
N GLU A 477 -24.75 6.17 26.19
CA GLU A 477 -25.82 5.35 26.73
C GLU A 477 -27.02 6.27 26.86
N SER A 478 -28.04 6.02 26.03
CA SER A 478 -29.33 6.65 26.22
C SER A 478 -29.83 6.14 27.58
N ALA A 479 -29.68 7.00 28.61
CA ALA A 479 -30.35 6.79 29.87
C ALA A 479 -31.84 6.54 29.56
N LYS A 480 -32.23 5.27 29.66
CA LYS A 480 -33.66 4.94 29.76
C LYS A 480 -34.04 5.39 31.14
N ALA A 481 -34.75 6.54 31.17
CA ALA A 481 -35.59 6.94 32.31
C ALA A 481 -36.80 6.01 32.39
#